data_8c9d76faa2031dde43cf72c0dbca459c
#
_entry.id   8c9d76faa2031dde43cf72c0dbca459c
#
_cell.length_a   1.000
_cell.length_b   1.000
_cell.length_c   1.000
_cell.angle_alpha   90.00
_cell.angle_beta   90.00
_cell.angle_gamma   90.00
#
_symmetry.space_group_name_H-M   'P 1'
#
loop_
_entity.id
_entity.type
_entity.pdbx_description
1 polymer ?
#
loop_
_entity_poly.entity_id
_entity_poly.type
_entity_poly.pdbx_seq_one_letter_code
_entity_poly.pdbx_strand_id
1 'polypeptide(L)' 'MARKDKAISVTLNETKVNGQPVTEVLIGKQVIGQVTQVGERFEAEMVSDNQPFVHTKSFDESLQEILSAYHLHKG' A
#
# COMPACT_ATOMS: atom_id res chain seq x y z
N MET A 1 -15.22 21.77 -7.43
CA MET A 1 -15.13 21.30 -7.47
C MET A 1 -14.74 20.41 -7.73
N ALA A 2 -14.47 20.15 -7.70
CA ALA A 2 -14.06 19.47 -7.89
C ALA A 2 -13.75 18.66 -8.22
N ARG A 3 -13.38 18.36 -8.35
CA ARG A 3 -13.05 17.60 -8.68
C ARG A 3 -12.86 16.64 -8.61
N LYS A 4 -12.64 16.21 -8.40
CA LYS A 4 -12.43 15.33 -8.27
C LYS A 4 -12.50 14.38 -8.71
N ASP A 5 -12.46 14.47 -8.84
CA ASP A 5 -12.85 13.63 -9.47
C ASP A 5 -12.16 12.48 -9.82
N LYS A 6 -11.36 12.21 -9.94
CA LYS A 6 -10.72 11.14 -10.17
C LYS A 6 -10.21 10.57 -9.04
N ALA A 7 -10.78 10.70 -7.98
CA ALA A 7 -10.30 10.20 -6.75
C ALA A 7 -10.32 8.70 -6.77
N ILE A 8 -9.19 8.13 -6.56
CA ILE A 8 -9.09 6.69 -6.44
C ILE A 8 -9.56 6.33 -5.05
N SER A 9 -10.47 5.39 -4.98
CA SER A 9 -11.00 4.95 -3.71
C SER A 9 -10.04 3.97 -3.08
N VAL A 10 -9.24 4.44 -2.17
CA VAL A 10 -8.25 3.61 -1.49
C VAL A 10 -8.83 3.14 -0.17
N THR A 11 -8.83 1.84 0.03
CA THR A 11 -9.31 1.25 1.27
C THR A 11 -8.15 0.59 1.99
N LEU A 12 -8.11 0.74 3.30
CA LEU A 12 -7.08 0.11 4.12
C LEU A 12 -7.74 -0.91 5.01
N ASN A 13 -7.20 -2.11 5.00
CA ASN A 13 -7.73 -3.20 5.79
C ASN A 13 -6.63 -3.74 6.70
N GLU A 14 -6.83 -3.61 8.00
CA GLU A 14 -5.82 -4.03 8.96
C GLU A 14 -5.98 -5.49 9.32
N THR A 15 -4.88 -6.21 9.33
CA THR A 15 -4.89 -7.60 9.69
C THR A 15 -3.58 -7.93 10.39
N LYS A 16 -3.36 -9.19 10.73
CA LYS A 16 -2.12 -9.63 11.33
C LYS A 16 -1.62 -10.87 10.62
N VAL A 17 -0.33 -10.92 10.42
CA VAL A 17 0.31 -12.08 9.85
C VAL A 17 1.48 -12.42 10.74
N ASN A 18 1.46 -13.62 11.33
CA ASN A 18 2.52 -14.06 12.23
C ASN A 18 2.74 -13.08 13.38
N GLY A 19 1.65 -12.50 13.87
CA GLY A 19 1.72 -11.59 15.00
C GLY A 19 2.13 -10.18 14.65
N GLN A 20 2.41 -9.90 13.40
CA GLN A 20 2.81 -8.56 12.99
C GLN A 20 1.65 -7.83 12.34
N PRO A 21 1.48 -6.54 12.66
CA PRO A 21 0.40 -5.78 12.03
C PRO A 21 0.67 -5.59 10.56
N VAL A 22 -0.31 -5.87 9.75
CA VAL A 22 -0.23 -5.72 8.30
C VAL A 22 -1.45 -4.94 7.85
N THR A 23 -1.23 -3.92 7.04
CA THR A 23 -2.32 -3.14 6.45
C THR A 23 -2.35 -3.42 4.97
N GLU A 24 -3.46 -3.96 4.51
CA GLU A 24 -3.65 -4.20 3.09
C GLU A 24 -4.17 -2.95 2.43
N VAL A 25 -3.63 -2.63 1.28
CA VAL A 25 -4.04 -1.46 0.51
C VAL A 25 -4.85 -1.95 -0.67
N LEU A 26 -6.11 -1.51 -0.73
CA LEU A 26 -7.01 -1.93 -1.78
C LEU A 26 -7.46 -0.75 -2.61
N ILE A 27 -7.65 -1.00 -3.88
CA ILE A 27 -8.30 -0.04 -4.75
C ILE A 27 -9.52 -0.74 -5.31
N GLY A 28 -10.67 -0.18 -5.01
CA GLY A 28 -11.90 -0.87 -5.28
C GLY A 28 -11.96 -2.13 -4.42
N LYS A 29 -12.03 -3.27 -5.03
CA LYS A 29 -12.06 -4.53 -4.32
C LYS A 29 -10.80 -5.34 -4.47
N GLN A 30 -9.78 -4.72 -5.03
CA GLN A 30 -8.56 -5.43 -5.34
C GLN A 30 -7.44 -5.01 -4.43
N VAL A 31 -6.77 -5.98 -3.81
CA VAL A 31 -5.60 -5.70 -3.00
C VAL A 31 -4.42 -5.46 -3.92
N ILE A 32 -3.85 -4.28 -3.83
CA ILE A 32 -2.72 -3.92 -4.68
C ILE A 32 -1.40 -3.99 -3.96
N GLY A 33 -1.42 -3.94 -2.65
CA GLY A 33 -0.18 -3.99 -1.89
C GLY A 33 -0.48 -4.13 -0.42
N GLN A 34 0.57 -4.18 0.37
CA GLN A 34 0.39 -4.25 1.80
C GLN A 34 1.58 -3.60 2.49
N VAL A 35 1.35 -3.15 3.70
CA VAL A 35 2.36 -2.52 4.53
C VAL A 35 2.47 -3.31 5.81
N THR A 36 3.66 -3.79 6.10
CA THR A 36 3.92 -4.54 7.33
C THR A 36 4.77 -3.68 8.24
N GLN A 37 4.37 -3.59 9.50
CA GLN A 37 5.15 -2.85 10.48
C GLN A 37 6.18 -3.79 11.09
N VAL A 38 7.45 -3.43 10.97
CA VAL A 38 8.53 -4.23 11.50
C VAL A 38 9.34 -3.33 12.42
N GLY A 39 9.13 -3.46 13.71
CA GLY A 39 9.78 -2.60 14.68
C GLY A 39 9.38 -1.15 14.46
N GLU A 40 10.34 -0.31 14.18
CA GLU A 40 10.09 1.10 13.94
C GLU A 40 10.00 1.46 12.47
N ARG A 41 9.98 0.46 11.62
CA ARG A 41 9.96 0.69 10.19
C ARG A 41 8.76 0.05 9.56
N PHE A 42 8.53 0.39 8.32
CA PHE A 42 7.42 -0.17 7.57
C PHE A 42 7.95 -0.75 6.27
N GLU A 43 7.40 -1.89 5.90
CA GLU A 43 7.78 -2.54 4.64
C GLU A 43 6.59 -2.49 3.71
N ALA A 44 6.76 -1.85 2.58
CA ALA A 44 5.74 -1.78 1.56
C ALA A 44 6.01 -2.84 0.51
N GLU A 45 4.96 -3.53 0.09
CA GLU A 45 5.10 -4.61 -0.86
C GLU A 45 3.93 -4.58 -1.83
N MET A 46 4.24 -4.73 -3.12
CA MET A 46 3.19 -4.84 -4.12
C MET A 46 2.76 -6.29 -4.24
N VAL A 47 1.45 -6.49 -4.29
CA VAL A 47 0.92 -7.85 -4.36
C VAL A 47 1.03 -8.42 -5.76
N SER A 48 0.80 -7.60 -6.77
CA SER A 48 0.65 -8.10 -8.12
C SER A 48 1.93 -8.16 -8.92
N ASP A 49 3.02 -7.63 -8.39
CA ASP A 49 4.27 -7.63 -9.10
C ASP A 49 5.33 -8.24 -8.24
N ASN A 50 6.39 -8.72 -8.85
CA ASN A 50 7.51 -9.24 -8.09
C ASN A 50 8.46 -8.13 -7.69
N GLN A 51 7.91 -7.07 -7.18
CA GLN A 51 8.73 -5.95 -6.75
C GLN A 51 9.31 -6.21 -5.39
N PRO A 52 10.54 -5.79 -5.15
CA PRO A 52 11.12 -5.97 -3.82
C PRO A 52 10.42 -5.09 -2.81
N PHE A 53 10.60 -5.44 -1.55
CA PHE A 53 10.09 -4.61 -0.48
C PHE A 53 10.75 -3.25 -0.50
N VAL A 54 9.98 -2.25 -0.16
CA VAL A 54 10.52 -0.92 0.05
C VAL A 54 10.39 -0.62 1.54
N HIS A 55 11.50 -0.29 2.17
CA HIS A 55 11.49 0.05 3.59
C HIS A 55 11.32 1.54 3.74
N THR A 56 10.40 1.94 4.59
CA THR A 56 10.15 3.36 4.82
C THR A 56 10.12 3.63 6.31
N LYS A 57 10.15 4.90 6.66
CA LYS A 57 10.14 5.31 8.05
C LYS A 57 8.75 5.56 8.59
N SER A 58 7.76 5.65 7.72
CA SER A 58 6.42 5.93 8.17
C SER A 58 5.43 5.19 7.29
N PHE A 59 4.25 4.99 7.83
CA PHE A 59 3.18 4.34 7.09
C PHE A 59 2.82 5.14 5.85
N ASP A 60 2.82 6.45 6.00
CA ASP A 60 2.46 7.33 4.91
C ASP A 60 3.39 7.15 3.71
N GLU A 61 4.68 7.04 3.99
CA GLU A 61 5.64 6.81 2.93
C GLU A 61 5.44 5.47 2.25
N SER A 62 5.13 4.45 3.03
CA SER A 62 4.85 3.13 2.48
C SER A 62 3.64 3.18 1.55
N LEU A 63 2.60 3.86 2.00
CA LEU A 63 1.39 3.98 1.21
C LEU A 63 1.67 4.70 -0.10
N GLN A 64 2.46 5.75 -0.04
CA GLN A 64 2.82 6.49 -1.24
C GLN A 64 3.62 5.65 -2.22
N GLU A 65 4.51 4.81 -1.71
CA GLU A 65 5.27 3.94 -2.58
C GLU A 65 4.37 2.95 -3.31
N ILE A 66 3.42 2.40 -2.59
CA ILE A 66 2.50 1.45 -3.19
C ILE A 66 1.65 2.12 -4.26
N LEU A 67 1.12 3.28 -3.95
CA LEU A 67 0.29 3.99 -4.91
C LEU A 67 1.09 4.44 -6.13
N SER A 68 2.31 4.86 -5.89
CA SER A 68 3.18 5.28 -6.97
C SER A 68 3.48 4.12 -7.91
N ALA A 69 3.80 2.97 -7.35
CA ALA A 69 4.07 1.79 -8.16
C ALA A 69 2.82 1.35 -8.92
N TYR A 70 1.68 1.46 -8.29
CA TYR A 70 0.43 1.11 -8.94
C TYR A 70 0.20 1.99 -10.16
N HIS A 71 0.43 3.29 -10.01
CA HIS A 71 0.24 4.22 -11.12
C HIS A 71 1.23 3.96 -12.25
N LEU A 72 2.46 3.64 -11.91
CA LEU A 72 3.45 3.36 -12.94
C LEU A 72 3.10 2.14 -13.76
N HIS A 73 2.60 1.12 -13.10
CA HIS A 73 2.28 -0.12 -13.79
C HIS A 73 0.97 -0.06 -14.52
N LYS A 74 0.14 0.83 -14.09
CA LYS A 74 -1.14 0.93 -14.71
C LYS A 74 -1.02 1.52 -16.11
N GLY A 75 -0.06 2.32 -16.26
CA GLY A 75 0.32 2.94 -17.44
C GLY A 75 -0.28 3.02 -18.63
#